data_bcb9c99428521aad5060c89fb1b9ac39
#
_entry.id   bcb9c99428521aad5060c89fb1b9ac39
#
_cell.length_a   1.000
_cell.length_b   1.000
_cell.length_c   1.000
_cell.angle_alpha   90.00
_cell.angle_beta   90.00
_cell.angle_gamma   90.00
#
_symmetry.space_group_name_H-M   'P 1'
#
loop_
_entity.id
_entity.type
_entity.pdbx_description
1 polymer ?
#
loop_
_entity_poly.entity_id
_entity_poly.type
_entity_poly.pdbx_seq_one_letter_code
_entity_poly.pdbx_strand_id
1 'polypeptide(L)'
;MIGDGRLTVELVCAAFGLAARPGASITALSRGAAGRIWHLDLGADRYAVKELFVESDEESVCREVTFTAHLQAAGIRLPGSVPGPGGRFLVPPAGDSGDSWLRLYRWVDGVPADLADPGLAAQIGDLLGKLHAHALPAECEPDPWYETVPGPATWDQLADAARVHGASWSQALAGHLGLLAGLTELVAPAARDQLVTCHRDLHPDNVLVDGSGDLVLLDWDDAGPACPDQELAGLLAFWHVHDDGRADDAAVGRTLAAYRSAGGPGHLRDERSFSMYIASRMNFLHSQASVALEPATAPEHRQYAVSEIWDTLARLPSLSLISHLISLADTAPG
;
A
#
# COMPACT_ATOMS: atom_id res chain seq x y z
N MET A 1 3.75 -14.64 23.07
CA MET A 1 4.36 -13.51 23.80
C MET A 1 5.41 -12.94 22.85
N ILE A 2 5.06 -11.90 22.09
CA ILE A 2 6.01 -11.19 21.25
C ILE A 2 6.84 -10.35 22.23
N GLY A 3 8.10 -10.71 22.39
CA GLY A 3 9.03 -10.01 23.26
C GLY A 3 9.19 -8.57 22.82
N ASP A 4 9.28 -7.67 23.78
CA ASP A 4 9.65 -6.25 23.65
C ASP A 4 11.12 -6.09 23.19
N GLY A 5 11.56 -6.98 22.30
CA GLY A 5 12.90 -7.04 21.72
C GLY A 5 13.09 -5.90 20.73
N ARG A 6 13.62 -4.78 21.21
CA ARG A 6 14.08 -3.70 20.34
C ARG A 6 15.07 -4.23 19.31
N LEU A 7 14.79 -4.05 18.04
CA LEU A 7 15.74 -4.28 16.97
C LEU A 7 17.00 -3.43 17.25
N THR A 8 18.19 -4.03 17.21
CA THR A 8 19.46 -3.33 17.48
C THR A 8 20.34 -3.29 16.24
N VAL A 9 21.30 -2.38 16.22
CA VAL A 9 22.30 -2.28 15.14
C VAL A 9 23.01 -3.62 14.94
N GLU A 10 23.41 -4.27 16.04
CA GLU A 10 24.15 -5.52 16.01
C GLU A 10 23.35 -6.65 15.40
N LEU A 11 22.05 -6.75 15.75
CA LEU A 11 21.15 -7.77 15.21
C LEU A 11 20.98 -7.62 13.69
N VAL A 12 20.72 -6.38 13.21
CA VAL A 12 20.56 -6.13 11.78
C VAL A 12 21.87 -6.33 11.03
N CYS A 13 22.97 -5.81 11.56
CA CYS A 13 24.29 -6.00 10.93
C CYS A 13 24.67 -7.49 10.84
N ALA A 14 24.44 -8.27 11.88
CA ALA A 14 24.69 -9.71 11.88
C ALA A 14 23.79 -10.44 10.86
N ALA A 15 22.48 -10.08 10.80
CA ALA A 15 21.53 -10.70 9.88
C ALA A 15 21.91 -10.46 8.42
N PHE A 16 22.34 -9.24 8.07
CA PHE A 16 22.66 -8.86 6.69
C PHE A 16 24.16 -8.92 6.34
N GLY A 17 25.02 -9.37 7.26
CA GLY A 17 26.47 -9.42 7.01
C GLY A 17 27.11 -8.04 6.87
N LEU A 18 26.54 -7.03 7.50
CA LEU A 18 27.08 -5.66 7.50
C LEU A 18 28.08 -5.46 8.65
N ALA A 19 29.02 -4.56 8.45
CA ALA A 19 29.96 -4.16 9.50
C ALA A 19 29.34 -3.06 10.38
N ALA A 20 29.06 -3.38 11.64
CA ALA A 20 28.72 -2.34 12.62
C ALA A 20 29.91 -1.40 12.82
N ARG A 21 29.65 -0.08 12.87
CA ARG A 21 30.68 0.97 13.01
C ARG A 21 30.47 1.73 14.32
N PRO A 22 31.52 2.29 14.92
CA PRO A 22 31.37 3.20 16.06
C PRO A 22 30.46 4.38 15.67
N GLY A 23 29.46 4.66 16.50
CA GLY A 23 28.48 5.71 16.25
C GLY A 23 27.28 5.29 15.40
N ALA A 24 27.20 4.02 14.99
CA ALA A 24 26.01 3.50 14.30
C ALA A 24 24.77 3.60 15.18
N SER A 25 23.62 3.86 14.55
CA SER A 25 22.34 3.96 15.26
C SER A 25 21.20 3.31 14.47
N ILE A 26 20.17 2.88 15.20
CA ILE A 26 18.91 2.44 14.62
C ILE A 26 17.74 3.13 15.34
N THR A 27 16.80 3.68 14.55
CA THR A 27 15.69 4.46 15.08
C THR A 27 14.40 4.04 14.38
N ALA A 28 13.34 3.77 15.15
CA ALA A 28 12.03 3.49 14.59
C ALA A 28 11.47 4.77 13.93
N LEU A 29 10.95 4.63 12.71
CA LEU A 29 10.37 5.74 11.93
C LEU A 29 8.86 5.67 11.88
N SER A 30 8.33 4.56 11.38
CA SER A 30 6.90 4.38 11.18
C SER A 30 6.49 2.95 11.50
N ARG A 31 5.20 2.77 11.71
CA ARG A 31 4.56 1.47 11.89
C ARG A 31 3.32 1.42 11.03
N GLY A 32 3.21 0.37 10.23
CA GLY A 32 2.02 0.00 9.49
C GLY A 32 1.35 -1.25 10.07
N ALA A 33 0.32 -1.73 9.38
CA ALA A 33 -0.40 -2.95 9.74
C ALA A 33 0.50 -4.19 9.59
N ALA A 34 1.28 -4.27 8.52
CA ALA A 34 2.10 -5.42 8.15
C ALA A 34 3.54 -5.38 8.70
N GLY A 35 4.00 -4.23 9.24
CA GLY A 35 5.38 -4.13 9.70
C GLY A 35 5.76 -2.81 10.34
N ARG A 36 7.04 -2.67 10.64
CA ARG A 36 7.65 -1.45 11.17
C ARG A 36 8.87 -1.09 10.34
N ILE A 37 9.07 0.19 10.09
CA ILE A 37 10.23 0.72 9.38
C ILE A 37 11.19 1.35 10.38
N TRP A 38 12.47 1.00 10.24
CA TRP A 38 13.57 1.55 11.03
C TRP A 38 14.57 2.22 10.10
N HIS A 39 15.16 3.32 10.57
CA HIS A 39 16.33 3.93 9.96
C HIS A 39 17.59 3.36 10.60
N LEU A 40 18.44 2.69 9.81
CA LEU A 40 19.76 2.22 10.22
C LEU A 40 20.80 3.15 9.61
N ASP A 41 21.54 3.83 10.49
CA ASP A 41 22.66 4.70 10.11
C ASP A 41 23.99 4.02 10.52
N LEU A 42 24.82 3.72 9.51
CA LEU A 42 26.17 3.18 9.70
C LEU A 42 27.26 4.21 9.34
N GLY A 43 26.90 5.50 9.30
CA GLY A 43 27.76 6.61 8.92
C GLY A 43 27.75 6.86 7.42
N ALA A 44 28.64 6.21 6.65
CA ALA A 44 28.67 6.38 5.19
C ALA A 44 27.51 5.68 4.47
N ASP A 45 26.96 4.64 5.07
CA ASP A 45 25.87 3.85 4.52
C ASP A 45 24.63 3.99 5.40
N ARG A 46 23.48 4.27 4.79
CA ARG A 46 22.18 4.36 5.47
C ARG A 46 21.18 3.42 4.81
N TYR A 47 20.29 2.85 5.62
CA TYR A 47 19.32 1.86 5.18
C TYR A 47 17.96 2.07 5.83
N ALA A 48 16.90 1.66 5.13
CA ALA A 48 15.61 1.38 5.72
C ALA A 48 15.52 -0.12 6.00
N VAL A 49 15.23 -0.48 7.26
CA VAL A 49 14.99 -1.86 7.66
C VAL A 49 13.49 -2.04 7.87
N LYS A 50 12.86 -2.95 7.12
CA LYS A 50 11.46 -3.32 7.32
C LYS A 50 11.40 -4.60 8.16
N GLU A 51 10.81 -4.48 9.34
CA GLU A 51 10.50 -5.59 10.23
C GLU A 51 9.07 -6.03 9.96
N LEU A 52 8.87 -7.26 9.50
CA LEU A 52 7.56 -7.79 9.10
C LEU A 52 6.85 -8.44 10.28
N PHE A 53 5.56 -8.13 10.45
CA PHE A 53 4.66 -8.74 11.44
C PHE A 53 3.80 -9.86 10.84
N VAL A 54 3.84 -10.01 9.52
CA VAL A 54 3.09 -11.00 8.76
C VAL A 54 4.04 -12.01 8.13
N GLU A 55 3.53 -13.19 7.87
CA GLU A 55 4.26 -14.21 7.15
C GLU A 55 4.49 -13.76 5.71
N SER A 56 5.70 -13.97 5.21
CA SER A 56 6.09 -13.69 3.83
C SER A 56 6.99 -14.82 3.34
N ASP A 57 6.99 -15.06 2.03
CA ASP A 57 7.82 -16.08 1.42
C ASP A 57 8.89 -15.48 0.51
N GLU A 58 10.05 -16.13 0.48
CA GLU A 58 11.22 -15.70 -0.30
C GLU A 58 10.93 -15.65 -1.80
N GLU A 59 10.06 -16.52 -2.32
CA GLU A 59 9.75 -16.57 -3.75
C GLU A 59 8.97 -15.33 -4.18
N SER A 60 7.96 -14.91 -3.40
CA SER A 60 7.22 -13.66 -3.63
C SER A 60 8.13 -12.45 -3.55
N VAL A 61 9.01 -12.40 -2.53
CA VAL A 61 9.99 -11.33 -2.39
C VAL A 61 10.97 -11.29 -3.57
N CYS A 62 11.42 -12.43 -4.07
CA CYS A 62 12.30 -12.48 -5.25
C CYS A 62 11.60 -12.00 -6.53
N ARG A 63 10.31 -12.33 -6.72
CA ARG A 63 9.52 -11.78 -7.84
C ARG A 63 9.42 -10.26 -7.78
N GLU A 64 9.08 -9.71 -6.60
CA GLU A 64 9.04 -8.27 -6.37
C GLU A 64 10.39 -7.61 -6.66
N VAL A 65 11.49 -8.15 -6.12
CA VAL A 65 12.84 -7.60 -6.34
C VAL A 65 13.22 -7.65 -7.82
N THR A 66 12.86 -8.70 -8.54
CA THR A 66 13.10 -8.81 -9.99
C THR A 66 12.32 -7.73 -10.74
N PHE A 67 11.06 -7.53 -10.39
CA PHE A 67 10.20 -6.50 -11.00
C PHE A 67 10.71 -5.09 -10.69
N THR A 68 11.03 -4.79 -9.44
CA THR A 68 11.56 -3.48 -9.04
C THR A 68 12.90 -3.17 -9.69
N ALA A 69 13.79 -4.15 -9.86
CA ALA A 69 15.04 -3.98 -10.61
C ALA A 69 14.79 -3.65 -12.09
N HIS A 70 13.78 -4.28 -12.71
CA HIS A 70 13.37 -3.96 -14.08
C HIS A 70 12.86 -2.51 -14.19
N LEU A 71 12.03 -2.06 -13.26
CA LEU A 71 11.52 -0.69 -13.21
C LEU A 71 12.62 0.34 -12.97
N GLN A 72 13.59 0.04 -12.10
CA GLN A 72 14.77 0.90 -11.91
C GLN A 72 15.59 1.05 -13.22
N ALA A 73 15.76 -0.04 -13.96
CA ALA A 73 16.43 0.00 -15.27
C ALA A 73 15.66 0.82 -16.32
N ALA A 74 14.33 0.92 -16.18
CA ALA A 74 13.46 1.80 -16.97
C ALA A 74 13.43 3.26 -16.48
N GLY A 75 14.17 3.59 -15.40
CA GLY A 75 14.28 4.94 -14.87
C GLY A 75 13.26 5.32 -13.80
N ILE A 76 12.45 4.38 -13.32
CA ILE A 76 11.56 4.61 -12.17
C ILE A 76 12.39 4.63 -10.88
N ARG A 77 12.23 5.69 -10.08
CA ARG A 77 12.95 5.83 -8.83
C ARG A 77 12.26 5.07 -7.71
N LEU A 78 13.00 4.22 -7.04
CA LEU A 78 12.57 3.42 -5.91
C LEU A 78 13.78 2.96 -5.07
N PRO A 79 13.63 2.61 -3.80
CA PRO A 79 14.73 2.13 -2.97
C PRO A 79 15.23 0.77 -3.45
N GLY A 80 16.55 0.64 -3.60
CA GLY A 80 17.15 -0.64 -3.98
C GLY A 80 17.11 -1.64 -2.83
N SER A 81 16.60 -2.85 -3.07
CA SER A 81 16.64 -3.96 -2.11
C SER A 81 18.08 -4.45 -1.90
N VAL A 82 18.44 -4.72 -0.65
CA VAL A 82 19.78 -5.18 -0.26
C VAL A 82 19.70 -6.62 0.21
N PRO A 83 20.37 -7.57 -0.50
CA PRO A 83 20.34 -8.95 -0.07
C PRO A 83 21.18 -9.19 1.17
N GLY A 84 20.77 -10.14 2.00
CA GLY A 84 21.55 -10.71 3.07
C GLY A 84 22.44 -11.88 2.58
N PRO A 85 23.01 -12.64 3.52
CA PRO A 85 23.86 -13.81 3.23
C PRO A 85 23.16 -14.82 2.31
N GLY A 86 23.89 -15.32 1.33
CA GLY A 86 23.35 -16.25 0.34
C GLY A 86 22.41 -15.63 -0.70
N GLY A 87 22.33 -14.30 -0.78
CA GLY A 87 21.50 -13.59 -1.76
C GLY A 87 20.03 -13.51 -1.39
N ARG A 88 19.64 -13.81 -0.15
CA ARG A 88 18.26 -13.77 0.34
C ARG A 88 17.82 -12.35 0.66
N PHE A 89 16.59 -12.00 0.29
CA PHE A 89 16.00 -10.69 0.58
C PHE A 89 15.07 -10.71 1.81
N LEU A 90 14.65 -11.88 2.24
CA LEU A 90 13.90 -12.11 3.46
C LEU A 90 14.80 -12.82 4.47
N VAL A 91 15.21 -12.12 5.52
CA VAL A 91 16.24 -12.57 6.45
C VAL A 91 15.67 -12.63 7.86
N PRO A 92 15.82 -13.77 8.60
CA PRO A 92 15.41 -13.79 9.99
C PRO A 92 16.36 -12.90 10.82
N PRO A 93 15.88 -12.28 11.91
CA PRO A 93 16.76 -11.57 12.82
C PRO A 93 17.80 -12.53 13.41
N ALA A 94 19.01 -12.06 13.69
CA ALA A 94 20.05 -12.87 14.29
C ALA A 94 19.69 -13.22 15.75
N GLY A 95 19.74 -14.52 16.11
CA GLY A 95 19.42 -15.04 17.45
C GLY A 95 18.01 -15.57 17.62
N ASP A 96 17.65 -15.96 18.87
CA ASP A 96 16.32 -16.51 19.25
C ASP A 96 15.19 -15.45 19.33
N SER A 97 15.30 -14.34 18.64
CA SER A 97 14.44 -13.17 18.81
C SER A 97 13.14 -13.20 18.01
N GLY A 98 12.47 -14.35 17.94
CA GLY A 98 11.06 -14.42 17.53
C GLY A 98 10.79 -14.59 16.04
N ASP A 99 9.50 -14.62 15.68
CA ASP A 99 8.97 -14.98 14.36
C ASP A 99 8.95 -13.82 13.34
N SER A 100 9.67 -12.72 13.57
CA SER A 100 9.71 -11.59 12.63
C SER A 100 10.76 -11.80 11.55
N TRP A 101 10.48 -11.29 10.36
CA TRP A 101 11.40 -11.29 9.23
C TRP A 101 11.85 -9.88 8.94
N LEU A 102 13.07 -9.72 8.41
CA LEU A 102 13.66 -8.43 8.06
C LEU A 102 13.89 -8.33 6.56
N ARG A 103 13.63 -7.15 6.02
CA ARG A 103 14.03 -6.72 4.68
C ARG A 103 14.89 -5.47 4.78
N LEU A 104 15.86 -5.31 3.90
CA LEU A 104 16.78 -4.18 3.91
C LEU A 104 16.75 -3.45 2.57
N TYR A 105 16.65 -2.13 2.63
CA TYR A 105 16.62 -1.26 1.45
C TYR A 105 17.66 -0.15 1.59
N ARG A 106 18.18 0.32 0.45
CA ARG A 106 18.98 1.54 0.45
C ARG A 106 18.14 2.70 0.93
N TRP A 107 18.72 3.52 1.78
CA TRP A 107 18.04 4.73 2.26
C TRP A 107 17.78 5.71 1.11
N VAL A 108 16.62 6.33 1.11
CA VAL A 108 16.23 7.41 0.20
C VAL A 108 16.10 8.70 1.01
N ASP A 109 16.84 9.72 0.60
CA ASP A 109 16.67 11.07 1.13
C ASP A 109 15.52 11.74 0.38
N GLY A 110 14.39 11.92 1.06
CA GLY A 110 13.18 12.51 0.50
C GLY A 110 12.26 13.01 1.60
N VAL A 111 11.29 13.78 1.20
CA VAL A 111 10.22 14.27 2.07
C VAL A 111 8.87 13.77 1.55
N PRO A 112 7.83 13.62 2.40
CA PRO A 112 6.49 13.31 1.94
C PRO A 112 6.03 14.27 0.85
N ALA A 113 5.27 13.77 -0.12
CA ALA A 113 4.71 14.58 -1.19
C ALA A 113 3.74 15.64 -0.63
N ASP A 114 3.90 16.89 -1.04
CA ASP A 114 2.97 17.96 -0.68
C ASP A 114 1.73 17.90 -1.55
N LEU A 115 0.63 17.39 -1.01
CA LEU A 115 -0.65 17.27 -1.74
C LEU A 115 -1.23 18.63 -2.20
N ALA A 116 -0.74 19.73 -1.67
CA ALA A 116 -1.13 21.07 -2.11
C ALA A 116 -0.32 21.57 -3.34
N ASP A 117 0.75 20.86 -3.72
CA ASP A 117 1.52 21.22 -4.93
C ASP A 117 0.70 20.95 -6.19
N PRO A 118 0.36 21.97 -7.00
CA PRO A 118 -0.41 21.80 -8.22
C PRO A 118 0.31 20.99 -9.30
N GLY A 119 1.63 20.84 -9.22
CA GLY A 119 2.44 20.02 -10.12
C GLY A 119 2.36 18.53 -9.85
N LEU A 120 2.06 18.17 -8.60
CA LEU A 120 2.08 16.78 -8.13
C LEU A 120 1.11 15.86 -8.89
N ALA A 121 -0.07 16.37 -9.25
CA ALA A 121 -1.07 15.62 -10.01
C ALA A 121 -0.54 15.12 -11.38
N ALA A 122 0.23 15.96 -12.07
CA ALA A 122 0.85 15.54 -13.33
C ALA A 122 2.03 14.58 -13.08
N GLN A 123 2.83 14.81 -12.03
CA GLN A 123 3.95 13.93 -11.70
C GLN A 123 3.51 12.52 -11.34
N ILE A 124 2.46 12.37 -10.52
CA ILE A 124 1.97 11.04 -10.14
C ILE A 124 1.30 10.31 -11.30
N GLY A 125 0.62 11.05 -12.19
CA GLY A 125 0.08 10.50 -13.42
C GLY A 125 1.19 10.00 -14.37
N ASP A 126 2.24 10.77 -14.55
CA ASP A 126 3.43 10.40 -15.34
C ASP A 126 4.12 9.16 -14.74
N LEU A 127 4.31 9.14 -13.41
CA LEU A 127 4.91 8.00 -12.71
C LEU A 127 4.11 6.71 -12.95
N LEU A 128 2.79 6.72 -12.70
CA LEU A 128 1.94 5.54 -12.91
C LEU A 128 1.88 5.16 -14.39
N GLY A 129 1.82 6.13 -15.31
CA GLY A 129 1.85 5.87 -16.75
C GLY A 129 3.12 5.13 -17.19
N LYS A 130 4.28 5.58 -16.72
CA LYS A 130 5.57 4.91 -16.95
C LYS A 130 5.63 3.53 -16.31
N LEU A 131 5.14 3.39 -15.08
CA LEU A 131 5.06 2.09 -14.41
C LEU A 131 4.28 1.09 -15.25
N HIS A 132 3.09 1.45 -15.70
CA HIS A 132 2.25 0.57 -16.51
C HIS A 132 2.80 0.33 -17.93
N ALA A 133 3.45 1.33 -18.54
CA ALA A 133 4.11 1.16 -19.84
C ALA A 133 5.29 0.17 -19.80
N HIS A 134 5.90 0.01 -18.62
CA HIS A 134 7.00 -0.94 -18.37
C HIS A 134 6.56 -2.16 -17.55
N ALA A 135 5.26 -2.30 -17.25
CA ALA A 135 4.77 -3.43 -16.47
C ALA A 135 5.02 -4.77 -17.21
N LEU A 136 5.37 -5.79 -16.43
CA LEU A 136 5.56 -7.15 -16.95
C LEU A 136 4.22 -7.89 -16.89
N PRO A 137 3.96 -8.86 -17.80
CA PRO A 137 2.84 -9.76 -17.67
C PRO A 137 2.84 -10.44 -16.30
N ALA A 138 1.67 -10.60 -15.70
CA ALA A 138 1.56 -11.28 -14.43
C ALA A 138 1.91 -12.78 -14.58
N GLU A 139 2.73 -13.29 -13.66
CA GLU A 139 3.20 -14.68 -13.67
C GLU A 139 2.45 -15.59 -12.68
N CYS A 140 1.55 -15.00 -11.86
CA CYS A 140 0.77 -15.72 -10.86
C CYS A 140 -0.69 -15.26 -10.84
N GLU A 141 -1.54 -16.00 -10.16
CA GLU A 141 -2.92 -15.60 -9.94
C GLU A 141 -3.02 -14.39 -9.02
N PRO A 142 -4.02 -13.51 -9.22
CA PRO A 142 -4.28 -12.42 -8.30
C PRO A 142 -4.58 -12.90 -6.89
N ASP A 143 -4.14 -12.14 -5.91
CA ASP A 143 -4.47 -12.39 -4.52
C ASP A 143 -5.98 -12.13 -4.30
N PRO A 144 -6.72 -13.07 -3.69
CA PRO A 144 -8.13 -12.89 -3.33
C PRO A 144 -8.43 -11.63 -2.52
N TRP A 145 -7.44 -11.07 -1.81
CA TRP A 145 -7.54 -9.79 -1.11
C TRP A 145 -8.00 -8.64 -2.01
N TYR A 146 -7.66 -8.67 -3.28
CA TYR A 146 -7.98 -7.63 -4.26
C TYR A 146 -9.20 -7.94 -5.14
N GLU A 147 -9.77 -9.15 -5.02
CA GLU A 147 -10.84 -9.63 -5.90
C GLU A 147 -12.10 -10.08 -5.17
N THR A 148 -12.03 -10.24 -3.84
CA THR A 148 -13.14 -10.72 -3.03
C THR A 148 -13.29 -9.88 -1.77
N VAL A 149 -14.50 -9.81 -1.22
CA VAL A 149 -14.79 -9.06 0.01
C VAL A 149 -15.75 -9.84 0.91
N PRO A 150 -15.78 -9.54 2.21
CA PRO A 150 -16.80 -10.08 3.11
C PRO A 150 -18.21 -9.74 2.62
N GLY A 151 -19.08 -10.73 2.61
CA GLY A 151 -20.49 -10.51 2.25
C GLY A 151 -21.28 -9.78 3.34
N PRO A 152 -22.53 -9.32 3.02
CA PRO A 152 -23.35 -8.54 3.96
C PRO A 152 -23.55 -9.20 5.32
N ALA A 153 -23.76 -10.52 5.37
CA ALA A 153 -23.94 -11.24 6.63
C ALA A 153 -22.69 -11.19 7.53
N THR A 154 -21.48 -11.15 6.96
CA THR A 154 -20.23 -11.01 7.72
C THR A 154 -20.13 -9.61 8.33
N TRP A 155 -20.53 -8.58 7.59
CA TRP A 155 -20.56 -7.21 8.09
C TRP A 155 -21.58 -7.02 9.21
N ASP A 156 -22.79 -7.63 9.12
CA ASP A 156 -23.78 -7.62 10.18
C ASP A 156 -23.25 -8.29 11.44
N GLN A 157 -22.60 -9.46 11.32
CA GLN A 157 -21.98 -10.16 12.44
C GLN A 157 -20.87 -9.32 13.09
N LEU A 158 -20.04 -8.65 12.30
CA LEU A 158 -18.96 -7.80 12.80
C LEU A 158 -19.53 -6.58 13.55
N ALA A 159 -20.57 -5.94 13.03
CA ALA A 159 -21.24 -4.81 13.69
C ALA A 159 -21.89 -5.23 15.03
N ASP A 160 -22.52 -6.40 15.07
CA ASP A 160 -23.08 -6.97 16.31
C ASP A 160 -21.97 -7.29 17.32
N ALA A 161 -20.87 -7.92 16.90
CA ALA A 161 -19.72 -8.18 17.76
C ALA A 161 -19.12 -6.88 18.31
N ALA A 162 -18.92 -5.87 17.47
CA ALA A 162 -18.44 -4.55 17.89
C ALA A 162 -19.35 -3.90 18.95
N ARG A 163 -20.66 -3.99 18.76
CA ARG A 163 -21.65 -3.48 19.71
C ARG A 163 -21.60 -4.24 21.05
N VAL A 164 -21.53 -5.56 21.03
CA VAL A 164 -21.45 -6.41 22.23
C VAL A 164 -20.18 -6.12 23.03
N HIS A 165 -19.07 -5.91 22.36
CA HIS A 165 -17.78 -5.55 22.98
C HIS A 165 -17.68 -4.07 23.38
N GLY A 166 -18.68 -3.24 23.09
CA GLY A 166 -18.67 -1.82 23.41
C GLY A 166 -17.60 -1.03 22.63
N ALA A 167 -17.26 -1.49 21.42
CA ALA A 167 -16.25 -0.84 20.58
C ALA A 167 -16.69 0.59 20.21
N SER A 168 -15.78 1.56 20.31
CA SER A 168 -16.07 2.99 20.06
C SER A 168 -16.57 3.26 18.64
N TRP A 169 -16.15 2.45 17.67
CA TRP A 169 -16.50 2.55 16.26
C TRP A 169 -17.76 1.76 15.85
N SER A 170 -18.39 1.03 16.77
CA SER A 170 -19.53 0.15 16.47
C SER A 170 -20.70 0.87 15.79
N GLN A 171 -21.04 2.07 16.26
CA GLN A 171 -22.13 2.87 15.68
C GLN A 171 -21.77 3.39 14.27
N ALA A 172 -20.53 3.79 14.06
CA ALA A 172 -20.05 4.22 12.76
C ALA A 172 -20.10 3.07 11.75
N LEU A 173 -19.61 1.87 12.10
CA LEU A 173 -19.69 0.70 11.23
C LEU A 173 -21.15 0.37 10.90
N ALA A 174 -22.06 0.35 11.90
CA ALA A 174 -23.47 0.10 11.67
C ALA A 174 -24.10 1.12 10.69
N GLY A 175 -23.68 2.38 10.75
CA GLY A 175 -24.11 3.42 9.82
C GLY A 175 -23.62 3.22 8.38
N HIS A 176 -22.56 2.43 8.17
CA HIS A 176 -21.97 2.16 6.85
C HIS A 176 -22.43 0.85 6.20
N LEU A 177 -23.24 0.01 6.88
CA LEU A 177 -23.65 -1.31 6.36
C LEU A 177 -24.31 -1.22 4.97
N GLY A 178 -25.17 -0.20 4.76
CA GLY A 178 -25.80 0.01 3.45
C GLY A 178 -24.82 0.39 2.35
N LEU A 179 -23.79 1.21 2.66
CA LEU A 179 -22.71 1.54 1.72
C LEU A 179 -21.86 0.31 1.42
N LEU A 180 -21.44 -0.44 2.44
CA LEU A 180 -20.65 -1.67 2.29
C LEU A 180 -21.38 -2.69 1.42
N ALA A 181 -22.69 -2.86 1.58
CA ALA A 181 -23.49 -3.73 0.72
C ALA A 181 -23.46 -3.27 -0.75
N GLY A 182 -23.65 -1.96 -0.99
CA GLY A 182 -23.57 -1.40 -2.36
C GLY A 182 -22.18 -1.52 -2.98
N LEU A 183 -21.12 -1.32 -2.21
CA LEU A 183 -19.75 -1.48 -2.68
C LEU A 183 -19.41 -2.95 -2.99
N THR A 184 -19.96 -3.91 -2.22
CA THR A 184 -19.77 -5.35 -2.48
C THR A 184 -20.22 -5.75 -3.89
N GLU A 185 -21.28 -5.15 -4.42
CA GLU A 185 -21.81 -5.44 -5.76
C GLU A 185 -20.86 -4.99 -6.90
N LEU A 186 -19.95 -4.08 -6.60
CA LEU A 186 -18.97 -3.56 -7.57
C LEU A 186 -17.68 -4.40 -7.61
N VAL A 187 -17.45 -5.24 -6.59
CA VAL A 187 -16.24 -6.08 -6.55
C VAL A 187 -16.41 -7.28 -7.46
N ALA A 188 -15.46 -7.46 -8.36
CA ALA A 188 -15.43 -8.55 -9.32
C ALA A 188 -13.98 -8.92 -9.66
N PRO A 189 -13.72 -10.19 -10.02
CA PRO A 189 -12.41 -10.61 -10.49
C PRO A 189 -11.94 -9.79 -11.70
N ALA A 190 -10.66 -9.48 -11.74
CA ALA A 190 -10.02 -8.81 -12.86
C ALA A 190 -10.03 -9.67 -14.13
N ALA A 191 -10.02 -9.03 -15.30
CA ALA A 191 -9.90 -9.72 -16.58
C ALA A 191 -8.51 -10.36 -16.71
N ARG A 192 -8.44 -11.69 -16.74
CA ARG A 192 -7.18 -12.46 -16.67
C ARG A 192 -6.21 -12.19 -17.82
N ASP A 193 -6.72 -11.82 -18.98
CA ASP A 193 -5.95 -11.48 -20.18
C ASP A 193 -5.36 -10.05 -20.15
N GLN A 194 -5.71 -9.24 -19.15
CA GLN A 194 -5.25 -7.87 -18.98
C GLN A 194 -4.33 -7.71 -17.76
N LEU A 195 -4.01 -8.80 -17.06
CA LEU A 195 -3.19 -8.76 -15.87
C LEU A 195 -1.73 -8.47 -16.17
N VAL A 196 -1.23 -7.44 -15.51
CA VAL A 196 0.21 -7.13 -15.44
C VAL A 196 0.62 -7.02 -13.98
N THR A 197 1.92 -6.97 -13.74
CA THR A 197 2.42 -6.68 -12.39
C THR A 197 2.27 -5.19 -12.10
N CYS A 198 1.43 -4.85 -11.14
CA CYS A 198 1.16 -3.50 -10.64
C CYS A 198 1.73 -3.31 -9.23
N HIS A 199 1.77 -2.08 -8.74
CA HIS A 199 2.16 -1.77 -7.35
C HIS A 199 1.06 -2.13 -6.36
N ARG A 200 -0.19 -1.86 -6.70
CA ARG A 200 -1.46 -2.12 -5.99
C ARG A 200 -1.71 -1.32 -4.71
N ASP A 201 -0.71 -0.55 -4.23
CA ASP A 201 -0.82 0.28 -3.02
C ASP A 201 -0.20 1.68 -3.23
N LEU A 202 -0.48 2.30 -4.39
CA LEU A 202 0.06 3.62 -4.75
C LEU A 202 -0.76 4.75 -4.10
N HIS A 203 -0.57 4.95 -2.81
CA HIS A 203 -1.14 6.07 -2.05
C HIS A 203 -0.06 7.07 -1.60
N PRO A 204 -0.43 8.29 -1.13
CA PRO A 204 0.53 9.36 -0.84
C PRO A 204 1.64 8.99 0.14
N ASP A 205 1.38 8.16 1.15
CA ASP A 205 2.38 7.78 2.15
C ASP A 205 3.48 6.87 1.57
N ASN A 206 3.24 6.25 0.40
CA ASN A 206 4.20 5.43 -0.32
C ASN A 206 5.01 6.23 -1.35
N VAL A 207 4.95 7.56 -1.33
CA VAL A 207 5.68 8.41 -2.27
C VAL A 207 6.47 9.49 -1.55
N LEU A 208 7.78 9.56 -1.82
CA LEU A 208 8.64 10.65 -1.40
C LEU A 208 9.00 11.53 -2.60
N VAL A 209 9.30 12.80 -2.30
CA VAL A 209 9.94 13.74 -3.22
C VAL A 209 11.41 13.84 -2.82
N ASP A 210 12.32 13.50 -3.72
CA ASP A 210 13.76 13.59 -3.46
C ASP A 210 14.30 15.01 -3.63
N GLY A 211 15.60 15.20 -3.35
CA GLY A 211 16.26 16.50 -3.44
C GLY A 211 16.32 17.12 -4.85
N SER A 212 16.00 16.35 -5.91
CA SER A 212 15.86 16.86 -7.29
C SER A 212 14.41 17.19 -7.66
N GLY A 213 13.44 16.91 -6.78
CA GLY A 213 12.01 17.10 -7.03
C GLY A 213 11.36 15.94 -7.74
N ASP A 214 12.06 14.80 -7.89
CA ASP A 214 11.50 13.60 -8.51
C ASP A 214 10.80 12.71 -7.49
N LEU A 215 9.73 12.02 -7.93
CA LEU A 215 9.00 11.09 -7.08
C LEU A 215 9.78 9.78 -6.93
N VAL A 216 9.86 9.28 -5.70
CA VAL A 216 10.42 7.97 -5.35
C VAL A 216 9.31 7.11 -4.76
N LEU A 217 9.02 5.99 -5.40
CA LEU A 217 7.95 5.08 -5.02
C LEU A 217 8.46 4.03 -4.03
N LEU A 218 7.81 3.95 -2.88
CA LEU A 218 8.15 3.06 -1.77
C LEU A 218 7.17 1.90 -1.67
N ASP A 219 7.48 0.96 -0.81
CA ASP A 219 6.61 -0.13 -0.34
C ASP A 219 5.99 -1.00 -1.44
N TRP A 220 6.81 -1.89 -1.98
CA TRP A 220 6.48 -2.81 -3.07
C TRP A 220 5.98 -4.18 -2.60
N ASP A 221 5.73 -4.37 -1.30
CA ASP A 221 5.32 -5.67 -0.74
C ASP A 221 4.01 -6.19 -1.36
N ASP A 222 3.15 -5.27 -1.78
CA ASP A 222 1.87 -5.57 -2.41
C ASP A 222 1.96 -5.72 -3.95
N ALA A 223 3.16 -5.60 -4.54
CA ALA A 223 3.32 -5.70 -5.98
C ALA A 223 2.86 -7.07 -6.50
N GLY A 224 2.02 -7.04 -7.55
CA GLY A 224 1.45 -8.27 -8.08
C GLY A 224 0.40 -8.06 -9.17
N PRO A 225 -0.32 -9.15 -9.55
CA PRO A 225 -1.28 -9.12 -10.63
C PRO A 225 -2.42 -8.14 -10.41
N ALA A 226 -2.62 -7.21 -11.35
CA ALA A 226 -3.80 -6.34 -11.42
C ALA A 226 -3.99 -5.82 -12.85
N CYS A 227 -5.17 -5.28 -13.14
CA CYS A 227 -5.40 -4.54 -14.38
C CYS A 227 -4.98 -3.07 -14.21
N PRO A 228 -4.30 -2.46 -15.19
CA PRO A 228 -3.96 -1.04 -15.16
C PRO A 228 -5.15 -0.10 -14.92
N ASP A 229 -6.34 -0.46 -15.42
CA ASP A 229 -7.60 0.26 -15.18
C ASP A 229 -7.90 0.37 -13.67
N GLN A 230 -7.70 -0.74 -12.93
CA GLN A 230 -8.01 -0.82 -11.50
C GLN A 230 -6.99 -0.06 -10.64
N GLU A 231 -5.72 -0.11 -11.00
CA GLU A 231 -4.69 0.66 -10.25
C GLU A 231 -4.83 2.16 -10.51
N LEU A 232 -5.15 2.57 -11.76
CA LEU A 232 -5.45 3.96 -12.09
C LEU A 232 -6.65 4.49 -11.30
N ALA A 233 -7.73 3.70 -11.19
CA ALA A 233 -8.91 4.07 -10.41
C ALA A 233 -8.56 4.25 -8.92
N GLY A 234 -7.78 3.34 -8.35
CA GLY A 234 -7.29 3.43 -6.97
C GLY A 234 -6.44 4.67 -6.73
N LEU A 235 -5.51 4.97 -7.65
CA LEU A 235 -4.70 6.18 -7.58
C LEU A 235 -5.57 7.44 -7.54
N LEU A 236 -6.54 7.57 -8.44
CA LEU A 236 -7.42 8.76 -8.46
C LEU A 236 -8.18 8.92 -7.12
N ALA A 237 -8.65 7.81 -6.54
CA ALA A 237 -9.34 7.82 -5.27
C ALA A 237 -8.42 8.20 -4.08
N PHE A 238 -7.18 7.73 -4.07
CA PHE A 238 -6.23 8.04 -2.99
C PHE A 238 -5.67 9.46 -3.05
N TRP A 239 -5.43 9.98 -4.27
CA TRP A 239 -4.69 11.23 -4.44
C TRP A 239 -5.56 12.46 -4.62
N HIS A 240 -6.77 12.30 -5.12
CA HIS A 240 -7.58 13.44 -5.57
C HIS A 240 -8.96 13.51 -4.94
N VAL A 241 -9.19 12.78 -3.85
CA VAL A 241 -10.41 12.86 -3.06
C VAL A 241 -10.09 13.47 -1.70
N HIS A 242 -10.76 14.59 -1.40
CA HIS A 242 -10.63 15.29 -0.13
C HIS A 242 -11.35 14.55 1.01
N ASP A 243 -11.04 14.89 2.26
CA ASP A 243 -11.67 14.30 3.45
C ASP A 243 -13.20 14.52 3.49
N ASP A 244 -13.73 15.49 2.77
CA ASP A 244 -15.17 15.71 2.62
C ASP A 244 -15.84 14.84 1.54
N GLY A 245 -15.08 13.94 0.92
CA GLY A 245 -15.53 13.00 -0.10
C GLY A 245 -15.71 13.60 -1.50
N ARG A 246 -15.22 14.82 -1.75
CA ARG A 246 -15.27 15.45 -3.09
C ARG A 246 -13.95 15.24 -3.83
N ALA A 247 -14.04 15.05 -5.15
CA ALA A 247 -12.87 14.99 -6.00
C ALA A 247 -12.35 16.41 -6.35
N ASP A 248 -11.03 16.54 -6.49
CA ASP A 248 -10.40 17.65 -7.21
C ASP A 248 -10.41 17.35 -8.71
N ASP A 249 -11.47 17.80 -9.40
CA ASP A 249 -11.70 17.54 -10.81
C ASP A 249 -10.51 18.00 -11.67
N ALA A 250 -9.88 19.12 -11.33
CA ALA A 250 -8.74 19.65 -12.07
C ALA A 250 -7.48 18.78 -11.88
N ALA A 251 -7.25 18.28 -10.67
CA ALA A 251 -6.15 17.36 -10.41
C ALA A 251 -6.37 16.02 -11.11
N VAL A 252 -7.56 15.45 -11.05
CA VAL A 252 -7.95 14.23 -11.80
C VAL A 252 -7.65 14.40 -13.29
N GLY A 253 -8.07 15.51 -13.89
CA GLY A 253 -7.81 15.78 -15.31
C GLY A 253 -6.32 15.86 -15.65
N ARG A 254 -5.51 16.52 -14.80
CA ARG A 254 -4.04 16.59 -14.98
C ARG A 254 -3.37 15.23 -14.86
N THR A 255 -3.77 14.43 -13.89
CA THR A 255 -3.25 13.05 -13.68
C THR A 255 -3.56 12.19 -14.89
N LEU A 256 -4.80 12.17 -15.38
CA LEU A 256 -5.21 11.38 -16.53
C LEU A 256 -4.46 11.78 -17.81
N ALA A 257 -4.28 13.08 -18.04
CA ALA A 257 -3.53 13.59 -19.20
C ALA A 257 -2.05 13.15 -19.13
N ALA A 258 -1.40 13.30 -17.98
CA ALA A 258 -0.01 12.90 -17.80
C ALA A 258 0.16 11.37 -17.91
N TYR A 259 -0.74 10.59 -17.31
CA TYR A 259 -0.76 9.13 -17.40
C TYR A 259 -0.81 8.64 -18.84
N ARG A 260 -1.73 9.17 -19.64
CA ARG A 260 -1.84 8.82 -21.07
C ARG A 260 -0.60 9.24 -21.85
N SER A 261 -0.08 10.46 -21.59
CA SER A 261 1.14 10.97 -22.25
C SER A 261 2.38 10.12 -21.96
N ALA A 262 2.44 9.50 -20.78
CA ALA A 262 3.52 8.59 -20.37
C ALA A 262 3.34 7.16 -20.91
N GLY A 263 2.29 6.88 -21.69
CA GLY A 263 2.02 5.57 -22.28
C GLY A 263 1.20 4.61 -21.42
N GLY A 264 0.57 5.11 -20.36
CA GLY A 264 -0.29 4.30 -19.50
C GLY A 264 -1.50 3.75 -20.27
N PRO A 265 -1.73 2.41 -20.27
CA PRO A 265 -2.80 1.78 -21.06
C PRO A 265 -4.17 1.75 -20.37
N GLY A 266 -4.23 2.09 -19.08
CA GLY A 266 -5.44 1.97 -18.28
C GLY A 266 -6.52 2.99 -18.62
N HIS A 267 -7.78 2.57 -18.53
CA HIS A 267 -8.98 3.38 -18.79
C HIS A 267 -10.06 3.08 -17.76
N LEU A 268 -10.64 4.10 -17.14
CA LEU A 268 -11.84 3.94 -16.31
C LEU A 268 -13.04 3.75 -17.24
N ARG A 269 -13.60 2.55 -17.28
CA ARG A 269 -14.70 2.19 -18.21
C ARG A 269 -16.07 2.20 -17.53
N ASP A 270 -16.11 1.68 -16.32
CA ASP A 270 -17.30 1.56 -15.49
C ASP A 270 -16.90 1.48 -14.01
N GLU A 271 -17.87 1.31 -13.12
CA GLU A 271 -17.66 1.23 -11.67
C GLU A 271 -16.75 0.05 -11.25
N ARG A 272 -16.63 -0.99 -12.07
CA ARG A 272 -15.75 -2.14 -11.78
C ARG A 272 -14.27 -1.81 -11.94
N SER A 273 -13.94 -0.70 -12.60
CA SER A 273 -12.56 -0.17 -12.56
C SER A 273 -12.09 0.12 -11.11
N PHE A 274 -13.03 0.38 -10.19
CA PHE A 274 -12.74 0.58 -8.77
C PHE A 274 -12.72 -0.72 -7.94
N SER A 275 -12.95 -1.90 -8.54
CA SER A 275 -13.08 -3.17 -7.83
C SER A 275 -11.92 -3.46 -6.90
N MET A 276 -10.67 -3.35 -7.37
CA MET A 276 -9.46 -3.59 -6.58
C MET A 276 -9.35 -2.61 -5.40
N TYR A 277 -9.57 -1.31 -5.64
CA TYR A 277 -9.56 -0.30 -4.58
C TYR A 277 -10.63 -0.59 -3.51
N ILE A 278 -11.86 -0.89 -3.93
CA ILE A 278 -12.94 -1.24 -3.01
C ILE A 278 -12.59 -2.49 -2.21
N ALA A 279 -12.10 -3.55 -2.88
CA ALA A 279 -11.76 -4.80 -2.22
C ALA A 279 -10.66 -4.60 -1.17
N SER A 280 -9.57 -3.90 -1.51
CA SER A 280 -8.48 -3.62 -0.57
C SER A 280 -8.97 -2.83 0.65
N ARG A 281 -9.79 -1.78 0.46
CA ARG A 281 -10.32 -0.96 1.57
C ARG A 281 -11.28 -1.74 2.46
N MET A 282 -12.18 -2.54 1.89
CA MET A 282 -13.13 -3.35 2.66
C MET A 282 -12.44 -4.48 3.43
N ASN A 283 -11.50 -5.19 2.80
CA ASN A 283 -10.72 -6.23 3.46
C ASN A 283 -9.83 -5.66 4.57
N PHE A 284 -9.22 -4.50 4.34
CA PHE A 284 -8.44 -3.81 5.36
C PHE A 284 -9.32 -3.42 6.56
N LEU A 285 -10.49 -2.83 6.33
CA LEU A 285 -11.46 -2.51 7.38
C LEU A 285 -11.85 -3.75 8.18
N HIS A 286 -12.18 -4.84 7.50
CA HIS A 286 -12.57 -6.10 8.15
C HIS A 286 -11.42 -6.68 8.98
N SER A 287 -10.20 -6.68 8.44
CA SER A 287 -8.99 -7.15 9.12
C SER A 287 -8.71 -6.33 10.38
N GLN A 288 -8.70 -4.99 10.27
CA GLN A 288 -8.44 -4.12 11.43
C GLN A 288 -9.55 -4.23 12.49
N ALA A 289 -10.80 -4.36 12.09
CA ALA A 289 -11.91 -4.60 13.02
C ALA A 289 -11.77 -5.94 13.75
N SER A 290 -11.33 -6.99 13.05
CA SER A 290 -11.05 -8.29 13.66
C SER A 290 -9.89 -8.21 14.66
N VAL A 291 -8.80 -7.55 14.30
CA VAL A 291 -7.65 -7.30 15.20
C VAL A 291 -8.09 -6.51 16.45
N ALA A 292 -8.92 -5.49 16.27
CA ALA A 292 -9.41 -4.66 17.40
C ALA A 292 -10.28 -5.44 18.39
N LEU A 293 -11.04 -6.44 17.92
CA LEU A 293 -11.94 -7.27 18.73
C LEU A 293 -11.25 -8.49 19.35
N GLU A 294 -10.10 -8.94 18.78
CA GLU A 294 -9.39 -10.12 19.26
C GLU A 294 -8.83 -9.88 20.69
N PRO A 295 -9.26 -10.66 21.72
CA PRO A 295 -8.82 -10.44 23.09
C PRO A 295 -7.30 -10.55 23.31
N ALA A 296 -6.63 -11.40 22.53
CA ALA A 296 -5.19 -11.64 22.64
C ALA A 296 -4.34 -10.53 21.99
N THR A 297 -4.94 -9.60 21.24
CA THR A 297 -4.22 -8.51 20.59
C THR A 297 -3.56 -7.58 21.61
N ALA A 298 -2.26 -7.33 21.44
CA ALA A 298 -1.50 -6.41 22.27
C ALA A 298 -2.12 -4.99 22.21
N PRO A 299 -2.09 -4.22 23.32
CA PRO A 299 -2.74 -2.91 23.39
C PRO A 299 -2.33 -1.93 22.29
N GLU A 300 -1.05 -1.89 21.93
CA GLU A 300 -0.53 -1.01 20.87
C GLU A 300 -1.08 -1.38 19.49
N HIS A 301 -1.18 -2.68 19.17
CA HIS A 301 -1.76 -3.16 17.92
C HIS A 301 -3.24 -2.88 17.84
N ARG A 302 -3.95 -3.03 18.99
CA ARG A 302 -5.38 -2.71 19.07
C ARG A 302 -5.63 -1.22 18.88
N GLN A 303 -4.82 -0.36 19.50
CA GLN A 303 -4.94 1.09 19.34
C GLN A 303 -4.73 1.52 17.89
N TYR A 304 -3.71 0.97 17.23
CA TYR A 304 -3.47 1.19 15.81
C TYR A 304 -4.68 0.73 14.97
N ALA A 305 -5.16 -0.49 15.19
CA ALA A 305 -6.31 -1.02 14.46
C ALA A 305 -7.57 -0.14 14.63
N VAL A 306 -7.84 0.38 15.83
CA VAL A 306 -8.95 1.31 16.07
C VAL A 306 -8.78 2.61 15.29
N SER A 307 -7.58 3.16 15.19
CA SER A 307 -7.30 4.36 14.37
C SER A 307 -7.60 4.09 12.90
N GLU A 308 -7.10 2.96 12.37
CA GLU A 308 -7.29 2.56 10.96
C GLU A 308 -8.77 2.31 10.61
N ILE A 309 -9.56 1.78 11.56
CA ILE A 309 -11.01 1.61 11.36
C ILE A 309 -11.69 2.96 11.12
N TRP A 310 -11.39 3.96 11.97
CA TRP A 310 -11.96 5.30 11.82
C TRP A 310 -11.55 5.95 10.50
N ASP A 311 -10.27 5.90 10.17
CA ASP A 311 -9.75 6.45 8.91
C ASP A 311 -10.36 5.77 7.70
N THR A 312 -10.47 4.43 7.72
CA THR A 312 -11.05 3.68 6.61
C THR A 312 -12.53 3.98 6.43
N LEU A 313 -13.32 4.00 7.52
CA LEU A 313 -14.75 4.34 7.46
C LEU A 313 -14.97 5.75 6.90
N ALA A 314 -14.15 6.72 7.31
CA ALA A 314 -14.25 8.09 6.83
C ALA A 314 -13.93 8.25 5.33
N ARG A 315 -13.11 7.35 4.77
CA ARG A 315 -12.61 7.42 3.38
C ARG A 315 -13.18 6.34 2.45
N LEU A 316 -14.19 5.58 2.87
CA LEU A 316 -14.91 4.69 1.96
C LEU A 316 -15.55 5.50 0.83
N PRO A 317 -15.35 5.12 -0.45
CA PRO A 317 -15.91 5.87 -1.56
C PRO A 317 -17.43 5.74 -1.59
N SER A 318 -18.13 6.85 -1.81
CA SER A 318 -19.56 6.78 -2.12
C SER A 318 -19.76 6.32 -3.58
N LEU A 319 -20.90 5.70 -3.87
CA LEU A 319 -21.24 5.31 -5.26
C LEU A 319 -21.31 6.52 -6.20
N SER A 320 -21.75 7.67 -5.70
CA SER A 320 -21.77 8.92 -6.47
C SER A 320 -20.38 9.46 -6.79
N LEU A 321 -19.42 9.32 -5.87
CA LEU A 321 -18.03 9.67 -6.13
C LEU A 321 -17.42 8.79 -7.23
N ILE A 322 -17.65 7.49 -7.19
CA ILE A 322 -17.16 6.55 -8.21
C ILE A 322 -17.70 6.95 -9.58
N SER A 323 -19.03 7.14 -9.71
CA SER A 323 -19.65 7.58 -10.97
C SER A 323 -19.12 8.94 -11.45
N HIS A 324 -18.81 9.86 -10.52
CA HIS A 324 -18.23 11.16 -10.86
C HIS A 324 -16.79 11.01 -11.42
N LEU A 325 -15.93 10.23 -10.79
CA LEU A 325 -14.56 9.99 -11.27
C LEU A 325 -14.54 9.34 -12.66
N ILE A 326 -15.47 8.42 -12.94
CA ILE A 326 -15.64 7.84 -14.29
C ILE A 326 -16.01 8.93 -15.29
N SER A 327 -16.98 9.78 -14.97
CA SER A 327 -17.41 10.87 -15.87
C SER A 327 -16.28 11.85 -16.20
N LEU A 328 -15.37 12.10 -15.25
CA LEU A 328 -14.18 12.93 -15.48
C LEU A 328 -13.20 12.23 -16.44
N ALA A 329 -13.04 10.91 -16.32
CA ALA A 329 -12.14 10.13 -17.18
C ALA A 329 -12.63 10.11 -18.64
N ASP A 330 -13.95 10.06 -18.86
CA ASP A 330 -14.57 10.10 -20.21
C ASP A 330 -14.40 11.47 -20.89
N THR A 331 -14.36 12.55 -20.12
CA THR A 331 -14.26 13.93 -20.64
C THR A 331 -12.83 14.44 -20.75
N ALA A 332 -11.85 13.75 -20.13
CA ALA A 332 -10.45 14.15 -20.17
C ALA A 332 -9.90 14.05 -21.61
N PRO A 333 -9.25 15.11 -22.13
CA PRO A 333 -8.66 15.07 -23.48
C PRO A 333 -7.64 13.95 -23.59
N GLY A 334 -7.66 13.27 -24.76
CA GLY A 334 -6.73 12.18 -25.08
C GLY A 334 -5.33 12.69 -25.37
#